data_5c3f8625f6d3d3e8951c92e254fdf2aa
#
_entry.id   5c3f8625f6d3d3e8951c92e254fdf2aa
#
_cell.length_a   1.000
_cell.length_b   1.000
_cell.length_c   1.000
_cell.angle_alpha   90.00
_cell.angle_beta   90.00
_cell.angle_gamma   90.00
#
_symmetry.space_group_name_H-M   'P 1'
#
loop_
_entity.id
_entity.type
_entity.pdbx_description
1 polymer ?
#
loop_
_entity_poly.entity_id
_entity_poly.type
_entity_poly.pdbx_seq_one_letter_code
_entity_poly.pdbx_strand_id
1 'polypeptide(L)'
;MDSISHLTIGSTLAGLLTGIPEISNHHEFMLPIMVSCIVGSLAPDLDVITRLKPELYLRYHRGASHSIYLFPLWSLLVTGLLSVCWINTPFLLLWLSVSAGYLFHIALDLLNSYGTQIAYPFRTDRKGYHVLPLFDPVLWSAHAVYALIWLYQGLETGFPFTLLYAGSVAYIGIRFYYRTRIKKQLESTHSSSQVLIFPTFSLFNWSIVLVRHDAVQAGVWHYGNIIWQSPINLGSAGDHYIKCSEQTDAVKILKNFSPYLAVQKITHPDGIKIRWLDLRYLERANYCLMACVFIDQYYTVRRSYIGWFKPEAE
;
A
#
# COMPACT_ATOMS: atom_id res chain seq x y z
N MET A 1 0.48 -4.05 -2.47
CA MET A 1 0.73 -5.15 -1.50
C MET A 1 2.24 -5.32 -1.36
N ASP A 2 2.73 -6.36 -0.70
CA ASP A 2 4.17 -6.69 -0.73
C ASP A 2 4.53 -7.48 -2.00
N SER A 3 5.80 -7.49 -2.37
CA SER A 3 6.26 -8.09 -3.63
C SER A 3 6.04 -9.62 -3.68
N ILE A 4 5.99 -10.31 -2.52
CA ILE A 4 5.71 -11.76 -2.48
C ILE A 4 4.25 -12.03 -2.85
N SER A 5 3.33 -11.22 -2.36
CA SER A 5 1.91 -11.30 -2.73
C SER A 5 1.71 -11.03 -4.22
N HIS A 6 2.40 -10.02 -4.79
CA HIS A 6 2.33 -9.73 -6.22
C HIS A 6 2.90 -10.87 -7.07
N LEU A 7 4.02 -11.46 -6.66
CA LEU A 7 4.59 -12.65 -7.31
C LEU A 7 3.58 -13.80 -7.36
N THR A 8 3.00 -14.12 -6.19
CA THR A 8 2.09 -15.28 -6.04
C THR A 8 0.79 -15.08 -6.82
N ILE A 9 0.21 -13.88 -6.76
CA ILE A 9 -1.02 -13.55 -7.50
C ILE A 9 -0.73 -13.47 -9.00
N GLY A 10 0.42 -12.93 -9.40
CA GLY A 10 0.87 -12.90 -10.79
C GLY A 10 1.02 -14.29 -11.39
N SER A 11 1.53 -15.28 -10.63
CA SER A 11 1.63 -16.66 -11.11
C SER A 11 0.27 -17.31 -11.31
N THR A 12 -0.67 -17.12 -10.38
CA THR A 12 -2.04 -17.67 -10.53
C THR A 12 -2.86 -16.95 -11.60
N LEU A 13 -2.54 -15.68 -11.91
CA LEU A 13 -3.15 -14.95 -13.02
C LEU A 13 -2.81 -15.60 -14.36
N ALA A 14 -1.59 -16.10 -14.53
CA ALA A 14 -1.23 -16.89 -15.70
C ALA A 14 -2.13 -18.14 -15.81
N GLY A 15 -2.36 -18.86 -14.70
CA GLY A 15 -3.29 -19.99 -14.67
C GLY A 15 -4.71 -19.63 -15.09
N LEU A 16 -5.18 -18.42 -14.73
CA LEU A 16 -6.48 -17.93 -15.20
C LEU A 16 -6.48 -17.67 -16.71
N LEU A 17 -5.43 -17.08 -17.25
CA LEU A 17 -5.31 -16.79 -18.69
C LEU A 17 -5.16 -18.09 -19.52
N THR A 18 -4.40 -19.06 -19.02
CA THR A 18 -4.22 -20.35 -19.70
C THR A 18 -5.49 -21.21 -19.73
N GLY A 19 -6.52 -20.85 -18.93
CA GLY A 19 -7.85 -21.43 -19.03
C GLY A 19 -8.65 -21.00 -20.27
N ILE A 20 -8.16 -20.03 -21.06
CA ILE A 20 -8.78 -19.59 -22.31
C ILE A 20 -8.48 -20.63 -23.40
N PRO A 21 -9.50 -21.19 -24.12
CA PRO A 21 -9.30 -22.27 -25.07
C PRO A 21 -8.25 -21.99 -26.15
N GLU A 22 -8.17 -20.75 -26.63
CA GLU A 22 -7.19 -20.31 -27.63
C GLU A 22 -5.75 -20.37 -27.14
N ILE A 23 -5.55 -20.33 -25.83
CA ILE A 23 -4.24 -20.41 -25.17
C ILE A 23 -3.96 -21.84 -24.73
N SER A 24 -4.96 -22.54 -24.18
CA SER A 24 -4.80 -23.88 -23.62
C SER A 24 -4.38 -24.95 -24.65
N ASN A 25 -4.72 -24.74 -25.92
CA ASN A 25 -4.33 -25.62 -27.02
C ASN A 25 -2.85 -25.45 -27.46
N HIS A 26 -2.15 -24.46 -26.90
CA HIS A 26 -0.78 -24.09 -27.23
C HIS A 26 0.13 -24.20 -26.03
N HIS A 27 0.53 -25.42 -25.67
CA HIS A 27 1.38 -25.69 -24.50
C HIS A 27 2.69 -24.91 -24.52
N GLU A 28 3.24 -24.60 -25.69
CA GLU A 28 4.43 -23.79 -25.91
C GLU A 28 4.32 -22.36 -25.37
N PHE A 29 3.09 -21.82 -25.21
CA PHE A 29 2.85 -20.47 -24.70
C PHE A 29 2.69 -20.42 -23.18
N MET A 30 2.54 -21.55 -22.50
CA MET A 30 2.30 -21.60 -21.05
C MET A 30 3.39 -20.90 -20.25
N LEU A 31 4.65 -21.26 -20.48
CA LEU A 31 5.80 -20.68 -19.77
C LEU A 31 5.99 -19.18 -20.10
N PRO A 32 5.97 -18.75 -21.38
CA PRO A 32 5.98 -17.33 -21.74
C PRO A 32 4.88 -16.51 -21.06
N ILE A 33 3.65 -17.00 -21.02
CA ILE A 33 2.52 -16.32 -20.36
C ILE A 33 2.75 -16.23 -18.84
N MET A 34 3.17 -17.34 -18.22
CA MET A 34 3.43 -17.37 -16.77
C MET A 34 4.51 -16.34 -16.39
N VAL A 35 5.63 -16.35 -17.08
CA VAL A 35 6.70 -15.39 -16.80
C VAL A 35 6.27 -13.96 -17.11
N SER A 36 5.50 -13.73 -18.17
CA SER A 36 4.99 -12.39 -18.52
C SER A 36 4.03 -11.85 -17.46
N CYS A 37 3.12 -12.66 -16.93
CA CYS A 37 2.24 -12.26 -15.83
C CYS A 37 3.02 -11.95 -14.54
N ILE A 38 3.99 -12.80 -14.19
CA ILE A 38 4.86 -12.60 -13.02
C ILE A 38 5.67 -11.32 -13.16
N VAL A 39 6.38 -11.15 -14.28
CA VAL A 39 7.20 -9.96 -14.53
C VAL A 39 6.33 -8.72 -14.56
N GLY A 40 5.18 -8.76 -15.24
CA GLY A 40 4.20 -7.68 -15.25
C GLY A 40 3.71 -7.30 -13.85
N SER A 41 3.46 -8.31 -12.99
CA SER A 41 3.01 -8.06 -11.61
C SER A 41 4.12 -7.57 -10.67
N LEU A 42 5.39 -7.67 -11.03
CA LEU A 42 6.53 -7.16 -10.26
C LEU A 42 7.12 -5.88 -10.82
N ALA A 43 6.89 -5.60 -12.11
CA ALA A 43 7.50 -4.46 -12.81
C ALA A 43 7.23 -3.10 -12.16
N PRO A 44 6.02 -2.79 -11.64
CA PRO A 44 5.80 -1.51 -10.95
C PRO A 44 6.70 -1.31 -9.74
N ASP A 45 7.02 -2.37 -9.02
CA ASP A 45 7.85 -2.36 -7.80
C ASP A 45 9.38 -2.34 -8.09
N LEU A 46 9.82 -2.29 -9.34
CA LEU A 46 11.24 -2.11 -9.67
C LEU A 46 11.79 -0.77 -9.14
N ASP A 47 10.93 0.19 -8.83
CA ASP A 47 11.28 1.42 -8.14
C ASP A 47 11.80 1.21 -6.70
N VAL A 48 11.69 -0.01 -6.16
CA VAL A 48 12.25 -0.43 -4.87
C VAL A 48 13.77 -0.20 -4.75
N ILE A 49 14.48 -0.06 -5.87
CA ILE A 49 15.90 0.31 -5.89
C ILE A 49 16.16 1.64 -5.15
N THR A 50 15.14 2.49 -5.04
CA THR A 50 15.21 3.75 -4.28
C THR A 50 15.25 3.53 -2.76
N ARG A 51 15.00 2.30 -2.26
CA ARG A 51 15.07 1.93 -0.83
C ARG A 51 16.42 2.18 -0.18
N LEU A 52 17.49 2.25 -0.97
CA LEU A 52 18.81 2.57 -0.47
C LEU A 52 18.87 3.94 0.25
N LYS A 53 17.93 4.86 -0.08
CA LYS A 53 17.75 6.13 0.60
C LYS A 53 16.28 6.28 1.00
N PRO A 54 15.94 6.22 2.31
CA PRO A 54 14.54 6.26 2.79
C PRO A 54 13.75 7.45 2.25
N GLU A 55 14.39 8.61 2.10
CA GLU A 55 13.79 9.83 1.55
C GLU A 55 13.38 9.68 0.08
N LEU A 56 14.25 9.07 -0.74
CA LEU A 56 13.96 8.81 -2.16
C LEU A 56 12.86 7.77 -2.30
N TYR A 57 12.88 6.73 -1.45
CA TYR A 57 11.84 5.72 -1.42
C TYR A 57 10.47 6.32 -1.12
N LEU A 58 10.34 7.12 -0.07
CA LEU A 58 9.07 7.78 0.28
C LEU A 58 8.59 8.76 -0.81
N ARG A 59 9.52 9.37 -1.55
CA ARG A 59 9.21 10.31 -2.62
C ARG A 59 8.72 9.63 -3.90
N TYR A 60 9.41 8.58 -4.36
CA TYR A 60 9.26 8.04 -5.70
C TYR A 60 8.54 6.70 -5.76
N HIS A 61 8.60 5.87 -4.69
CA HIS A 61 7.93 4.58 -4.65
C HIS A 61 6.42 4.75 -4.82
N ARG A 62 5.83 3.94 -5.72
CA ARG A 62 4.43 4.03 -6.14
C ARG A 62 4.04 5.36 -6.78
N GLY A 63 4.99 5.97 -7.48
CA GLY A 63 4.80 7.17 -8.28
C GLY A 63 4.54 6.85 -9.76
N ALA A 64 5.46 7.27 -10.64
CA ALA A 64 5.34 7.10 -12.09
C ALA A 64 5.16 5.64 -12.54
N SER A 65 5.81 4.70 -11.86
CA SER A 65 5.70 3.26 -12.11
C SER A 65 4.30 2.70 -11.83
N HIS A 66 3.48 3.35 -11.01
CA HIS A 66 2.13 2.93 -10.67
C HIS A 66 1.04 3.79 -11.33
N SER A 67 1.43 4.59 -12.33
CA SER A 67 0.49 5.45 -13.06
C SER A 67 -0.29 4.69 -14.11
N ILE A 68 -1.61 4.87 -14.13
CA ILE A 68 -2.47 4.31 -15.18
C ILE A 68 -2.21 4.97 -16.55
N TYR A 69 -1.73 6.21 -16.57
CA TYR A 69 -1.40 6.92 -17.80
C TYR A 69 -0.07 6.49 -18.40
N LEU A 70 0.88 6.10 -17.54
CA LEU A 70 2.20 5.62 -17.98
C LEU A 70 2.25 4.09 -18.13
N PHE A 71 1.22 3.39 -17.67
CA PHE A 71 1.09 1.94 -17.78
C PHE A 71 1.33 1.39 -19.20
N PRO A 72 0.76 1.96 -20.30
CA PRO A 72 0.99 1.42 -21.64
C PRO A 72 2.47 1.47 -22.04
N LEU A 73 3.16 2.56 -21.69
CA LEU A 73 4.59 2.71 -21.97
C LEU A 73 5.40 1.66 -21.21
N TRP A 74 5.17 1.52 -19.90
CA TRP A 74 5.89 0.55 -19.07
C TRP A 74 5.64 -0.89 -19.50
N SER A 75 4.37 -1.26 -19.77
CA SER A 75 4.03 -2.60 -20.21
C SER A 75 4.62 -2.95 -21.58
N LEU A 76 4.67 -2.00 -22.52
CA LEU A 76 5.33 -2.18 -23.82
C LEU A 76 6.84 -2.36 -23.68
N LEU A 77 7.51 -1.59 -22.83
CA LEU A 77 8.95 -1.72 -22.57
C LEU A 77 9.28 -3.10 -22.00
N VAL A 78 8.53 -3.54 -20.99
CA VAL A 78 8.71 -4.88 -20.40
C VAL A 78 8.45 -5.97 -21.42
N THR A 79 7.40 -5.86 -22.23
CA THR A 79 7.09 -6.83 -23.29
C THR A 79 8.19 -6.87 -24.34
N GLY A 80 8.72 -5.72 -24.76
CA GLY A 80 9.82 -5.66 -25.71
C GLY A 80 11.07 -6.40 -25.22
N LEU A 81 11.39 -6.29 -23.94
CA LEU A 81 12.49 -7.07 -23.34
C LEU A 81 12.20 -8.57 -23.31
N LEU A 82 10.99 -8.98 -22.95
CA LEU A 82 10.61 -10.39 -22.89
C LEU A 82 10.50 -11.03 -24.29
N SER A 83 10.09 -10.27 -25.31
CA SER A 83 9.96 -10.79 -26.68
C SER A 83 11.29 -11.25 -27.29
N VAL A 84 12.41 -10.75 -26.80
CA VAL A 84 13.75 -11.24 -27.21
C VAL A 84 13.99 -12.67 -26.73
N CYS A 85 13.43 -13.05 -25.58
CA CYS A 85 13.58 -14.42 -25.04
C CYS A 85 12.58 -15.40 -25.67
N TRP A 86 11.42 -14.91 -26.13
CA TRP A 86 10.32 -15.72 -26.67
C TRP A 86 9.88 -15.24 -28.05
N ILE A 87 10.80 -15.28 -29.02
CA ILE A 87 10.58 -14.81 -30.41
C ILE A 87 9.45 -15.55 -31.15
N ASN A 88 9.16 -16.79 -30.76
CA ASN A 88 8.07 -17.59 -31.35
C ASN A 88 6.70 -17.34 -30.68
N THR A 89 6.65 -16.58 -29.59
CA THR A 89 5.38 -16.25 -28.93
C THR A 89 4.82 -14.95 -29.52
N PRO A 90 3.55 -14.89 -29.90
CA PRO A 90 2.96 -13.67 -30.43
C PRO A 90 3.14 -12.48 -29.50
N PHE A 91 3.68 -11.36 -30.00
CA PHE A 91 3.95 -10.17 -29.21
C PHE A 91 2.70 -9.65 -28.45
N LEU A 92 1.55 -9.70 -29.11
CA LEU A 92 0.28 -9.28 -28.52
C LEU A 92 -0.07 -10.14 -27.29
N LEU A 93 0.18 -11.45 -27.35
CA LEU A 93 -0.08 -12.35 -26.23
C LEU A 93 0.83 -12.05 -25.03
N LEU A 94 2.12 -11.82 -25.28
CA LEU A 94 3.06 -11.38 -24.25
C LEU A 94 2.62 -10.05 -23.64
N TRP A 95 2.25 -9.07 -24.48
CA TRP A 95 1.82 -7.75 -24.02
C TRP A 95 0.54 -7.79 -23.20
N LEU A 96 -0.44 -8.59 -23.58
CA LEU A 96 -1.67 -8.77 -22.80
C LEU A 96 -1.37 -9.43 -21.44
N SER A 97 -0.47 -10.41 -21.41
CA SER A 97 -0.06 -11.09 -20.18
C SER A 97 0.70 -10.17 -19.22
N VAL A 98 1.68 -9.40 -19.73
CA VAL A 98 2.39 -8.37 -18.94
C VAL A 98 1.40 -7.31 -18.45
N SER A 99 0.50 -6.86 -19.32
CA SER A 99 -0.49 -5.85 -18.99
C SER A 99 -1.46 -6.31 -17.93
N ALA A 100 -1.91 -7.56 -17.99
CA ALA A 100 -2.77 -8.16 -16.96
C ALA A 100 -2.06 -8.14 -15.59
N GLY A 101 -0.82 -8.65 -15.50
CA GLY A 101 -0.03 -8.62 -14.27
C GLY A 101 0.15 -7.20 -13.72
N TYR A 102 0.51 -6.26 -14.59
CA TYR A 102 0.73 -4.86 -14.23
C TYR A 102 -0.53 -4.18 -13.68
N LEU A 103 -1.67 -4.36 -14.34
CA LEU A 103 -2.94 -3.76 -13.91
C LEU A 103 -3.44 -4.39 -12.61
N PHE A 104 -3.28 -5.71 -12.44
CA PHE A 104 -3.60 -6.36 -11.17
C PHE A 104 -2.75 -5.83 -10.01
N HIS A 105 -1.44 -5.62 -10.25
CA HIS A 105 -0.57 -5.01 -9.26
C HIS A 105 -1.11 -3.64 -8.80
N ILE A 106 -1.37 -2.72 -9.74
CA ILE A 106 -1.90 -1.39 -9.43
C ILE A 106 -3.23 -1.48 -8.68
N ALA A 107 -4.14 -2.36 -9.14
CA ALA A 107 -5.46 -2.55 -8.53
C ALA A 107 -5.33 -3.02 -7.06
N LEU A 108 -4.47 -4.00 -6.77
CA LEU A 108 -4.21 -4.47 -5.42
C LEU A 108 -3.57 -3.39 -4.52
N ASP A 109 -2.70 -2.59 -5.10
CA ASP A 109 -2.05 -1.50 -4.39
C ASP A 109 -2.97 -0.32 -4.06
N LEU A 110 -4.00 -0.11 -4.87
CA LEU A 110 -5.08 0.83 -4.54
C LEU A 110 -5.92 0.35 -3.35
N LEU A 111 -6.02 -0.96 -3.12
CA LEU A 111 -6.81 -1.49 -2.01
C LEU A 111 -6.10 -1.35 -0.66
N ASN A 112 -4.79 -1.14 -0.64
CA ASN A 112 -4.04 -1.02 0.61
C ASN A 112 -3.98 0.41 1.16
N SER A 113 -3.37 0.57 2.35
CA SER A 113 -3.29 1.86 3.03
C SER A 113 -2.13 2.74 2.57
N TYR A 114 -1.16 2.18 1.85
CA TYR A 114 -0.04 2.96 1.30
C TYR A 114 -0.51 3.90 0.18
N GLY A 115 -1.42 3.39 -0.65
CA GLY A 115 -1.92 4.11 -1.82
C GLY A 115 -0.89 4.25 -2.93
N THR A 116 -1.35 4.69 -4.09
CA THR A 116 -0.52 4.92 -5.29
C THR A 116 -0.81 6.29 -5.89
N GLN A 117 0.14 6.87 -6.62
CA GLN A 117 -0.09 8.06 -7.43
C GLN A 117 -0.68 7.66 -8.80
N ILE A 118 -1.86 7.04 -8.78
CA ILE A 118 -2.49 6.44 -9.98
C ILE A 118 -2.67 7.44 -11.13
N ALA A 119 -2.86 8.72 -10.82
CA ALA A 119 -3.09 9.78 -11.80
C ALA A 119 -1.83 10.58 -12.15
N TYR A 120 -0.63 10.11 -11.81
CA TYR A 120 0.61 10.76 -12.20
C TYR A 120 0.76 10.77 -13.74
N PRO A 121 1.26 11.82 -14.40
CA PRO A 121 1.83 13.06 -13.84
C PRO A 121 0.80 14.16 -13.53
N PHE A 122 -0.46 13.98 -13.86
CA PHE A 122 -1.49 15.02 -13.73
C PHE A 122 -1.83 15.34 -12.26
N ARG A 123 -1.72 14.34 -11.39
CA ARG A 123 -1.93 14.48 -9.94
C ARG A 123 -0.89 13.66 -9.19
N THR A 124 -0.38 14.23 -8.10
CA THR A 124 0.65 13.60 -7.25
C THR A 124 0.09 13.07 -5.93
N ASP A 125 -1.22 13.29 -5.67
CA ASP A 125 -1.87 12.77 -4.48
C ASP A 125 -1.99 11.23 -4.54
N ARG A 126 -1.71 10.58 -3.40
CA ARG A 126 -1.82 9.12 -3.27
C ARG A 126 -3.26 8.72 -2.97
N LYS A 127 -3.76 7.75 -3.71
CA LYS A 127 -5.09 7.15 -3.49
C LYS A 127 -4.94 5.75 -2.93
N GLY A 128 -5.69 5.46 -1.86
CA GLY A 128 -5.79 4.13 -1.25
C GLY A 128 -7.15 3.93 -0.62
N TYR A 129 -7.73 2.75 -0.82
CA TYR A 129 -9.06 2.42 -0.28
C TYR A 129 -9.04 1.89 1.15
N HIS A 130 -7.86 1.56 1.68
CA HIS A 130 -7.67 1.06 3.05
C HIS A 130 -8.53 -0.19 3.35
N VAL A 131 -8.55 -1.15 2.45
CA VAL A 131 -9.32 -2.40 2.57
C VAL A 131 -8.41 -3.59 2.88
N LEU A 132 -7.26 -3.67 2.21
CA LEU A 132 -6.28 -4.73 2.40
C LEU A 132 -5.05 -4.20 3.17
N PRO A 133 -4.46 -5.00 4.05
CA PRO A 133 -3.14 -4.72 4.60
C PRO A 133 -2.06 -4.88 3.51
N LEU A 134 -0.82 -4.48 3.79
CA LEU A 134 0.28 -4.68 2.85
C LEU A 134 0.49 -6.15 2.51
N PHE A 135 0.42 -7.03 3.51
CA PHE A 135 0.40 -8.47 3.37
C PHE A 135 -0.94 -8.98 3.91
N ASP A 136 -1.75 -9.65 3.07
CA ASP A 136 -2.99 -10.29 3.48
C ASP A 136 -2.79 -11.79 3.49
N PRO A 137 -2.75 -12.44 4.68
CA PRO A 137 -2.42 -13.86 4.78
C PRO A 137 -3.48 -14.76 4.13
N VAL A 138 -4.75 -14.35 4.10
CA VAL A 138 -5.84 -15.14 3.51
C VAL A 138 -5.70 -15.16 1.98
N LEU A 139 -5.57 -13.99 1.35
CA LEU A 139 -5.36 -13.92 -0.09
C LEU A 139 -4.06 -14.61 -0.50
N TRP A 140 -2.97 -14.30 0.21
CA TRP A 140 -1.67 -14.88 -0.11
C TRP A 140 -1.70 -16.42 -0.01
N SER A 141 -2.20 -16.99 1.08
CA SER A 141 -2.21 -18.45 1.27
C SER A 141 -3.11 -19.15 0.26
N ALA A 142 -4.28 -18.58 -0.07
CA ALA A 142 -5.16 -19.13 -1.09
C ALA A 142 -4.45 -19.20 -2.45
N HIS A 143 -3.84 -18.11 -2.90
CA HIS A 143 -3.10 -18.07 -4.16
C HIS A 143 -1.85 -18.94 -4.14
N ALA A 144 -1.12 -19.01 -3.00
CA ALA A 144 0.07 -19.85 -2.86
C ALA A 144 -0.27 -21.35 -2.97
N VAL A 145 -1.33 -21.79 -2.29
CA VAL A 145 -1.80 -23.19 -2.37
C VAL A 145 -2.20 -23.54 -3.81
N TYR A 146 -2.95 -22.67 -4.48
CA TYR A 146 -3.34 -22.87 -5.87
C TYR A 146 -2.14 -22.92 -6.82
N ALA A 147 -1.18 -22.02 -6.65
CA ALA A 147 0.07 -22.02 -7.44
C ALA A 147 0.87 -23.30 -7.25
N LEU A 148 1.02 -23.78 -5.99
CA LEU A 148 1.74 -25.02 -5.68
C LEU A 148 1.06 -26.25 -6.27
N ILE A 149 -0.26 -26.37 -6.17
CA ILE A 149 -1.01 -27.48 -6.76
C ILE A 149 -0.87 -27.48 -8.28
N TRP A 150 -0.98 -26.30 -8.91
CA TRP A 150 -0.85 -26.16 -10.36
C TRP A 150 0.56 -26.54 -10.85
N LEU A 151 1.60 -26.10 -10.13
CA LEU A 151 2.98 -26.51 -10.43
C LEU A 151 3.18 -28.03 -10.26
N TYR A 152 2.58 -28.63 -9.22
CA TYR A 152 2.64 -30.07 -9.00
C TYR A 152 1.94 -30.86 -10.12
N GLN A 153 0.86 -30.36 -10.66
CA GLN A 153 0.13 -30.96 -11.79
C GLN A 153 0.82 -30.75 -13.16
N GLY A 154 2.00 -30.15 -13.19
CA GLY A 154 2.78 -29.94 -14.43
C GLY A 154 2.22 -28.82 -15.30
N LEU A 155 1.58 -27.80 -14.73
CA LEU A 155 0.95 -26.67 -15.41
C LEU A 155 -0.20 -27.07 -16.36
N GLU A 156 -0.86 -28.18 -16.07
CA GLU A 156 -2.02 -28.61 -16.86
C GLU A 156 -3.17 -27.60 -16.80
N THR A 157 -3.91 -27.52 -17.90
CA THR A 157 -5.08 -26.65 -18.02
C THR A 157 -6.30 -27.30 -17.36
N GLY A 158 -7.29 -26.50 -16.97
CA GLY A 158 -8.53 -27.00 -16.36
C GLY A 158 -8.57 -26.85 -14.83
N PHE A 159 -7.49 -26.37 -14.19
CA PHE A 159 -7.51 -26.05 -12.78
C PHE A 159 -8.45 -24.85 -12.52
N PRO A 160 -9.29 -24.86 -11.44
CA PRO A 160 -10.40 -23.91 -11.30
C PRO A 160 -9.93 -22.52 -10.79
N PHE A 161 -9.05 -21.86 -11.51
CA PHE A 161 -8.58 -20.50 -11.17
C PHE A 161 -9.71 -19.47 -11.13
N THR A 162 -10.77 -19.66 -11.91
CA THR A 162 -11.97 -18.81 -11.85
C THR A 162 -12.60 -18.82 -10.46
N LEU A 163 -12.64 -19.97 -9.76
CA LEU A 163 -13.13 -20.07 -8.38
C LEU A 163 -12.22 -19.33 -7.41
N LEU A 164 -10.89 -19.40 -7.57
CA LEU A 164 -9.93 -18.68 -6.75
C LEU A 164 -10.16 -17.17 -6.86
N TYR A 165 -10.27 -16.66 -8.09
CA TYR A 165 -10.47 -15.23 -8.32
C TYR A 165 -11.86 -14.75 -7.90
N ALA A 166 -12.91 -15.54 -8.12
CA ALA A 166 -14.26 -15.25 -7.61
C ALA A 166 -14.28 -15.19 -6.07
N GLY A 167 -13.62 -16.15 -5.40
CA GLY A 167 -13.45 -16.15 -3.95
C GLY A 167 -12.65 -14.95 -3.45
N SER A 168 -11.58 -14.56 -4.15
CA SER A 168 -10.78 -13.37 -3.82
C SER A 168 -11.59 -12.08 -3.92
N VAL A 169 -12.39 -11.93 -4.99
CA VAL A 169 -13.29 -10.78 -5.15
C VAL A 169 -14.34 -10.74 -4.06
N ALA A 170 -14.95 -11.89 -3.74
CA ALA A 170 -15.93 -11.99 -2.64
C ALA A 170 -15.29 -11.62 -1.29
N TYR A 171 -14.09 -12.11 -1.00
CA TYR A 171 -13.34 -11.77 0.21
C TYR A 171 -13.05 -10.27 0.31
N ILE A 172 -12.57 -9.65 -0.77
CA ILE A 172 -12.33 -8.20 -0.83
C ILE A 172 -13.65 -7.44 -0.60
N GLY A 173 -14.75 -7.90 -1.20
CA GLY A 173 -16.10 -7.33 -0.99
C GLY A 173 -16.54 -7.40 0.47
N ILE A 174 -16.29 -8.53 1.15
CA ILE A 174 -16.56 -8.70 2.58
C ILE A 174 -15.74 -7.70 3.40
N ARG A 175 -14.45 -7.51 3.09
CA ARG A 175 -13.60 -6.53 3.78
C ARG A 175 -14.11 -5.10 3.58
N PHE A 176 -14.54 -4.73 2.37
CA PHE A 176 -15.19 -3.45 2.08
C PHE A 176 -16.46 -3.25 2.92
N TYR A 177 -17.29 -4.26 3.00
CA TYR A 177 -18.52 -4.23 3.80
C TYR A 177 -18.23 -4.00 5.28
N TYR A 178 -17.30 -4.79 5.88
CA TYR A 178 -16.91 -4.64 7.28
C TYR A 178 -16.35 -3.24 7.57
N ARG A 179 -15.41 -2.77 6.74
CA ARG A 179 -14.85 -1.43 6.88
C ARG A 179 -15.92 -0.34 6.88
N THR A 180 -16.84 -0.41 5.92
CA THR A 180 -17.92 0.59 5.78
C THR A 180 -18.89 0.54 6.95
N ARG A 181 -19.24 -0.66 7.41
CA ARG A 181 -20.12 -0.86 8.57
C ARG A 181 -19.51 -0.30 9.84
N ILE A 182 -18.25 -0.64 10.12
CA ILE A 182 -17.51 -0.12 11.29
C ILE A 182 -17.43 1.40 11.22
N LYS A 183 -17.08 1.95 10.06
CA LYS A 183 -16.98 3.40 9.86
C LYS A 183 -18.28 4.12 10.20
N LYS A 184 -19.41 3.66 9.65
CA LYS A 184 -20.73 4.24 9.91
C LYS A 184 -21.11 4.18 11.40
N GLN A 185 -20.84 3.05 12.06
CA GLN A 185 -21.11 2.88 13.49
C GLN A 185 -20.29 3.87 14.34
N LEU A 186 -19.00 4.05 14.01
CA LEU A 186 -18.13 4.95 14.77
C LEU A 186 -18.45 6.43 14.51
N GLU A 187 -18.76 6.81 13.29
CA GLU A 187 -19.18 8.16 12.95
C GLU A 187 -20.49 8.56 13.65
N SER A 188 -21.42 7.61 13.85
CA SER A 188 -22.64 7.87 14.63
C SER A 188 -22.39 8.04 16.12
N THR A 189 -21.39 7.33 16.67
CA THR A 189 -21.05 7.39 18.11
C THR A 189 -20.09 8.54 18.43
N HIS A 190 -19.24 8.94 17.49
CA HIS A 190 -18.20 9.96 17.68
C HIS A 190 -18.35 11.09 16.66
N SER A 191 -19.53 11.72 16.62
CA SER A 191 -19.93 12.72 15.62
C SER A 191 -19.02 13.97 15.56
N SER A 192 -18.33 14.30 16.66
CA SER A 192 -17.38 15.42 16.75
C SER A 192 -15.95 15.08 16.30
N SER A 193 -15.69 13.84 15.85
CA SER A 193 -14.36 13.36 15.49
C SER A 193 -14.33 12.89 14.05
N GLN A 194 -13.21 13.08 13.37
CA GLN A 194 -12.96 12.40 12.10
C GLN A 194 -12.52 10.96 12.39
N VAL A 195 -13.21 9.99 11.80
CA VAL A 195 -12.93 8.55 11.97
C VAL A 195 -12.09 8.07 10.80
N LEU A 196 -10.89 7.57 11.08
CA LEU A 196 -10.04 6.88 10.13
C LEU A 196 -9.99 5.39 10.47
N ILE A 197 -10.07 4.53 9.46
CA ILE A 197 -10.05 3.07 9.63
C ILE A 197 -9.05 2.46 8.67
N PHE A 198 -8.15 1.64 9.21
CA PHE A 198 -7.10 0.97 8.46
C PHE A 198 -7.17 -0.54 8.68
N PRO A 199 -6.84 -1.34 7.64
CA PRO A 199 -6.90 -2.79 7.71
C PRO A 199 -5.76 -3.35 8.56
N THR A 200 -6.04 -4.45 9.25
CA THR A 200 -5.04 -5.33 9.87
C THR A 200 -4.97 -6.65 9.13
N PHE A 201 -4.10 -7.57 9.57
CA PHE A 201 -4.01 -8.93 9.00
C PHE A 201 -5.28 -9.74 9.19
N SER A 202 -6.08 -9.44 10.19
CA SER A 202 -7.35 -10.13 10.48
C SER A 202 -8.52 -9.47 9.75
N LEU A 203 -9.50 -10.28 9.31
CA LEU A 203 -10.75 -9.77 8.78
C LEU A 203 -11.57 -9.02 9.85
N PHE A 204 -11.46 -9.45 11.11
CA PHE A 204 -12.29 -8.97 12.21
C PHE A 204 -11.65 -7.86 13.03
N ASN A 205 -10.36 -7.61 12.84
CA ASN A 205 -9.64 -6.56 13.54
C ASN A 205 -9.34 -5.41 12.59
N TRP A 206 -9.57 -4.18 13.07
CA TRP A 206 -9.33 -2.97 12.30
C TRP A 206 -8.65 -1.94 13.17
N SER A 207 -7.63 -1.29 12.66
CA SER A 207 -7.02 -0.14 13.30
C SER A 207 -7.93 1.06 13.13
N ILE A 208 -8.19 1.78 14.23
CA ILE A 208 -9.05 2.95 14.26
C ILE A 208 -8.26 4.12 14.80
N VAL A 209 -8.44 5.27 14.19
CA VAL A 209 -7.92 6.52 14.70
C VAL A 209 -9.05 7.55 14.73
N LEU A 210 -9.32 8.07 15.92
CA LEU A 210 -10.19 9.22 16.12
C LEU A 210 -9.32 10.48 16.12
N VAL A 211 -9.62 11.39 15.18
CA VAL A 211 -8.96 12.68 15.10
C VAL A 211 -9.91 13.74 15.62
N ARG A 212 -9.53 14.39 16.72
CA ARG A 212 -10.19 15.53 17.33
C ARG A 212 -9.39 16.80 17.07
N HIS A 213 -9.93 17.93 17.47
CA HIS A 213 -9.26 19.22 17.29
C HIS A 213 -7.92 19.30 18.06
N ASP A 214 -7.90 18.74 19.25
CA ASP A 214 -6.80 18.86 20.26
C ASP A 214 -6.04 17.55 20.48
N ALA A 215 -6.57 16.42 20.04
CA ALA A 215 -5.96 15.12 20.27
C ALA A 215 -6.28 14.11 19.18
N VAL A 216 -5.39 13.13 19.03
CA VAL A 216 -5.67 11.91 18.27
C VAL A 216 -5.64 10.72 19.23
N GLN A 217 -6.54 9.77 19.00
CA GLN A 217 -6.60 8.56 19.79
C GLN A 217 -6.66 7.34 18.88
N ALA A 218 -5.68 6.46 19.00
CA ALA A 218 -5.66 5.18 18.29
C ALA A 218 -6.38 4.10 19.10
N GLY A 219 -6.89 3.09 18.40
CA GLY A 219 -7.50 1.92 19.00
C GLY A 219 -7.61 0.76 18.02
N VAL A 220 -7.92 -0.40 18.52
CA VAL A 220 -8.16 -1.62 17.76
C VAL A 220 -9.61 -2.04 17.92
N TRP A 221 -10.33 -2.08 16.81
CA TRP A 221 -11.62 -2.73 16.75
C TRP A 221 -11.42 -4.25 16.76
N HIS A 222 -12.08 -4.94 17.68
CA HIS A 222 -12.06 -6.38 17.82
C HIS A 222 -13.47 -6.90 18.12
N TYR A 223 -14.11 -7.57 17.16
CA TYR A 223 -15.46 -8.16 17.29
C TYR A 223 -16.52 -7.23 17.92
N GLY A 224 -16.52 -5.95 17.58
CA GLY A 224 -17.53 -5.00 18.10
C GLY A 224 -17.04 -4.16 19.28
N ASN A 225 -15.95 -4.51 19.92
CA ASN A 225 -15.33 -3.77 21.00
C ASN A 225 -14.10 -3.00 20.52
N ILE A 226 -13.77 -1.90 21.20
CA ILE A 226 -12.57 -1.12 20.86
C ILE A 226 -11.65 -1.10 22.07
N ILE A 227 -10.41 -1.48 21.84
CA ILE A 227 -9.33 -1.34 22.82
C ILE A 227 -8.61 -0.03 22.48
N TRP A 228 -8.84 1.01 23.28
CA TRP A 228 -8.25 2.32 23.08
C TRP A 228 -6.86 2.43 23.69
N GLN A 229 -5.97 3.14 22.99
CA GLN A 229 -4.68 3.61 23.52
C GLN A 229 -4.85 4.98 24.15
N SER A 230 -3.83 5.43 24.89
CA SER A 230 -3.79 6.78 25.44
C SER A 230 -3.84 7.82 24.32
N PRO A 231 -4.62 8.91 24.47
CA PRO A 231 -4.66 9.96 23.48
C PRO A 231 -3.33 10.71 23.39
N ILE A 232 -3.00 11.16 22.18
CA ILE A 232 -1.85 12.01 21.91
C ILE A 232 -2.35 13.43 21.71
N ASN A 233 -1.90 14.37 22.55
CA ASN A 233 -2.23 15.77 22.41
C ASN A 233 -1.57 16.39 21.18
N LEU A 234 -2.31 17.18 20.43
CA LEU A 234 -1.85 17.84 19.22
C LEU A 234 -1.32 19.24 19.52
N GLY A 235 -0.32 19.66 18.75
CA GLY A 235 0.12 21.05 18.74
C GLY A 235 -0.90 21.93 18.02
N SER A 236 -1.03 23.18 18.45
CA SER A 236 -1.90 24.16 17.81
C SER A 236 -1.41 24.50 16.39
N ALA A 237 -2.30 24.50 15.39
CA ALA A 237 -1.97 24.83 14.01
C ALA A 237 -1.39 26.27 13.85
N GLY A 238 -1.65 27.16 14.79
CA GLY A 238 -1.11 28.53 14.81
C GLY A 238 0.32 28.64 15.36
N ASP A 239 0.87 27.56 15.94
CA ASP A 239 2.17 27.57 16.61
C ASP A 239 3.31 27.84 15.60
N HIS A 240 4.15 28.81 15.92
CA HIS A 240 5.24 29.23 15.06
C HIS A 240 6.31 28.12 14.85
N TYR A 241 6.57 27.29 15.86
CA TYR A 241 7.47 26.14 15.74
C TYR A 241 6.95 25.12 14.75
N ILE A 242 5.63 24.88 14.70
CA ILE A 242 5.01 23.98 13.74
C ILE A 242 5.20 24.54 12.31
N LYS A 243 4.94 25.83 12.11
CA LYS A 243 5.17 26.50 10.81
C LYS A 243 6.61 26.44 10.35
N CYS A 244 7.58 26.66 11.25
CA CYS A 244 8.99 26.49 10.94
C CYS A 244 9.33 25.06 10.54
N SER A 245 8.77 24.06 11.23
CA SER A 245 9.01 22.65 10.91
C SER A 245 8.50 22.24 9.53
N GLU A 246 7.41 22.85 9.05
CA GLU A 246 6.82 22.57 7.72
C GLU A 246 7.75 22.88 6.55
N GLN A 247 8.71 23.77 6.73
CA GLN A 247 9.65 24.17 5.69
C GLN A 247 10.76 23.13 5.47
N THR A 248 10.93 22.18 6.40
CA THR A 248 11.97 21.15 6.29
C THR A 248 11.62 20.09 5.24
N ASP A 249 12.65 19.56 4.57
CA ASP A 249 12.47 18.52 3.55
C ASP A 249 11.83 17.25 4.14
N ALA A 250 12.20 16.87 5.37
CA ALA A 250 11.64 15.73 6.07
C ALA A 250 10.10 15.83 6.17
N VAL A 251 9.57 16.99 6.54
CA VAL A 251 8.13 17.21 6.67
C VAL A 251 7.46 17.31 5.30
N LYS A 252 8.08 17.97 4.32
CA LYS A 252 7.56 18.05 2.94
C LYS A 252 7.43 16.66 2.31
N ILE A 253 8.44 15.80 2.49
CA ILE A 253 8.40 14.42 2.01
C ILE A 253 7.25 13.66 2.68
N LEU A 254 7.09 13.77 4.00
CA LEU A 254 6.02 13.09 4.73
C LEU A 254 4.63 13.59 4.31
N LYS A 255 4.44 14.90 4.12
CA LYS A 255 3.18 15.48 3.63
C LYS A 255 2.81 14.99 2.23
N ASN A 256 3.79 14.82 1.35
CA ASN A 256 3.56 14.26 0.02
C ASN A 256 3.26 12.75 0.06
N PHE A 257 3.80 12.05 1.07
CA PHE A 257 3.61 10.61 1.23
C PHE A 257 2.27 10.24 1.89
N SER A 258 1.83 11.01 2.89
CA SER A 258 0.62 10.71 3.66
C SER A 258 -0.29 11.94 3.81
N PRO A 259 -1.58 11.81 3.49
CA PRO A 259 -2.58 12.83 3.82
C PRO A 259 -3.09 12.73 5.27
N TYR A 260 -2.68 11.69 6.02
CA TYR A 260 -3.19 11.40 7.36
C TYR A 260 -2.12 11.71 8.40
N LEU A 261 -1.92 12.98 8.69
CA LEU A 261 -0.86 13.44 9.60
C LEU A 261 -1.42 14.11 10.85
N ALA A 262 -0.75 13.87 11.96
CA ALA A 262 -0.94 14.60 13.22
C ALA A 262 0.39 15.21 13.67
N VAL A 263 0.31 16.35 14.36
CA VAL A 263 1.48 17.09 14.81
C VAL A 263 1.51 17.16 16.33
N GLN A 264 2.59 16.69 16.90
CA GLN A 264 2.84 16.75 18.35
C GLN A 264 4.01 17.71 18.61
N LYS A 265 3.83 18.57 19.62
CA LYS A 265 4.87 19.46 20.12
C LYS A 265 5.34 18.95 21.48
N ILE A 266 6.65 18.77 21.62
CA ILE A 266 7.27 18.26 22.84
C ILE A 266 8.34 19.25 23.28
N THR A 267 8.31 19.64 24.56
CA THR A 267 9.36 20.46 25.15
C THR A 267 10.60 19.60 25.40
N HIS A 268 11.77 20.07 24.99
CA HIS A 268 13.06 19.41 25.18
C HIS A 268 14.00 20.39 25.88
N PRO A 269 14.98 19.96 26.69
CA PRO A 269 15.92 20.86 27.37
C PRO A 269 16.62 21.87 26.45
N ASP A 270 16.90 21.43 25.20
CA ASP A 270 17.62 22.23 24.19
C ASP A 270 16.70 22.97 23.20
N GLY A 271 15.37 23.01 23.46
CA GLY A 271 14.40 23.66 22.58
C GLY A 271 13.09 22.91 22.44
N ILE A 272 12.54 22.88 21.24
CA ILE A 272 11.25 22.25 20.92
C ILE A 272 11.45 21.13 19.89
N LYS A 273 10.91 19.96 20.18
CA LYS A 273 10.82 18.84 19.24
C LYS A 273 9.42 18.80 18.64
N ILE A 274 9.30 18.94 17.33
CA ILE A 274 8.05 18.77 16.59
C ILE A 274 8.06 17.39 15.93
N ARG A 275 7.01 16.59 16.19
CA ARG A 275 6.79 15.29 15.57
C ARG A 275 5.60 15.36 14.64
N TRP A 276 5.79 14.98 13.39
CA TRP A 276 4.74 14.75 12.40
C TRP A 276 4.52 13.25 12.29
N LEU A 277 3.37 12.76 12.74
CA LEU A 277 3.03 11.34 12.86
C LEU A 277 2.12 10.91 11.73
N ASP A 278 2.43 9.82 11.06
CA ASP A 278 1.52 9.20 10.10
C ASP A 278 0.50 8.32 10.82
N LEU A 279 -0.75 8.76 10.81
CA LEU A 279 -1.85 8.13 11.55
C LEU A 279 -2.18 6.70 11.11
N ARG A 280 -1.76 6.30 9.90
CA ARG A 280 -1.97 4.93 9.38
C ARG A 280 -1.24 3.87 10.19
N TYR A 281 -0.21 4.27 10.94
CA TYR A 281 0.67 3.37 11.69
C TYR A 281 0.69 3.65 13.19
N LEU A 282 -0.20 4.51 13.67
CA LEU A 282 -0.22 4.96 15.05
C LEU A 282 -0.53 3.83 16.05
N GLU A 283 -1.36 2.84 15.64
CA GLU A 283 -1.70 1.67 16.46
C GLU A 283 -0.48 0.79 16.75
N ARG A 284 0.50 0.78 15.85
CA ARG A 284 1.72 -0.02 16.03
C ARG A 284 2.59 0.62 17.10
N ALA A 285 2.33 0.30 18.37
CA ALA A 285 2.99 0.86 19.57
C ALA A 285 4.54 0.90 19.51
N ASN A 286 5.15 0.18 18.56
CA ASN A 286 6.59 0.05 18.45
C ASN A 286 7.22 0.79 17.26
N TYR A 287 6.48 1.12 16.18
CA TYR A 287 7.05 1.79 15.01
C TYR A 287 5.99 2.59 14.25
N CYS A 288 6.15 3.91 14.27
CA CYS A 288 5.36 4.85 13.49
C CYS A 288 6.26 5.54 12.46
N LEU A 289 5.75 5.77 11.26
CA LEU A 289 6.42 6.64 10.29
C LEU A 289 6.23 8.08 10.75
N MET A 290 7.32 8.78 10.98
CA MET A 290 7.27 10.16 11.44
C MET A 290 8.41 11.01 10.91
N ALA A 291 8.17 12.32 10.79
CA ALA A 291 9.21 13.31 10.65
C ALA A 291 9.40 14.04 11.98
N CYS A 292 10.66 14.14 12.40
CA CYS A 292 11.05 14.84 13.63
C CYS A 292 11.88 16.06 13.27
N VAL A 293 11.55 17.21 13.89
CA VAL A 293 12.26 18.47 13.70
C VAL A 293 12.59 19.05 15.08
N PHE A 294 13.88 19.32 15.31
CA PHE A 294 14.36 20.00 16.51
C PHE A 294 14.60 21.48 16.18
N ILE A 295 14.00 22.36 16.96
CA ILE A 295 14.01 23.80 16.76
C ILE A 295 14.43 24.46 18.08
N ASP A 296 15.42 25.35 18.03
CA ASP A 296 15.88 26.07 19.21
C ASP A 296 14.94 27.23 19.57
N GLN A 297 15.26 27.93 20.67
CA GLN A 297 14.51 29.09 21.15
C GLN A 297 14.48 30.28 20.18
N TYR A 298 15.38 30.31 19.17
CA TYR A 298 15.47 31.33 18.15
C TYR A 298 14.76 30.92 16.85
N TYR A 299 13.94 29.86 16.90
CA TYR A 299 13.23 29.27 15.74
C TYR A 299 14.16 28.72 14.64
N THR A 300 15.42 28.43 14.98
CA THR A 300 16.36 27.84 14.04
C THR A 300 16.23 26.32 14.07
N VAL A 301 16.06 25.71 12.89
CA VAL A 301 16.03 24.26 12.76
C VAL A 301 17.45 23.71 12.95
N ARG A 302 17.66 22.95 14.01
CA ARG A 302 18.95 22.32 14.36
C ARG A 302 19.11 20.96 13.70
N ARG A 303 18.01 20.20 13.63
CA ARG A 303 18.01 18.85 13.06
C ARG A 303 16.62 18.51 12.53
N SER A 304 16.58 17.84 11.37
CA SER A 304 15.35 17.24 10.85
C SER A 304 15.66 15.87 10.24
N TYR A 305 14.76 14.91 10.42
CA TYR A 305 14.86 13.58 9.83
C TYR A 305 13.49 12.93 9.69
N ILE A 306 13.38 11.97 8.77
CA ILE A 306 12.17 11.17 8.53
C ILE A 306 12.52 9.69 8.57
N GLY A 307 11.64 8.86 9.11
CA GLY A 307 11.83 7.42 9.18
C GLY A 307 10.83 6.72 10.07
N TRP A 308 11.10 5.45 10.31
CA TRP A 308 10.33 4.60 11.21
C TRP A 308 10.98 4.62 12.59
N PHE A 309 10.26 5.13 13.58
CA PHE A 309 10.76 5.26 14.94
C PHE A 309 9.72 4.75 15.95
N LYS A 310 10.19 4.36 17.13
CA LYS A 310 9.31 4.16 18.27
C LYS A 310 8.79 5.54 18.72
N PRO A 311 7.47 5.72 18.90
CA PRO A 311 6.98 6.80 19.72
C PRO A 311 7.60 6.55 21.11
N GLU A 312 8.51 7.42 21.57
CA GLU A 312 9.02 7.34 22.93
C GLU A 312 7.82 7.50 23.85
N ALA A 313 7.58 6.51 24.72
CA ALA A 313 6.72 6.68 25.86
C ALA A 313 7.35 7.80 26.72
N GLU A 314 6.59 8.84 27.00
CA GLU A 314 6.93 9.85 27.98
C GLU A 314 6.99 9.25 29.37
#